data_e2ac8489a45a8494d06cce608794b29c
#
_entry.id   e2ac8489a45a8494d06cce608794b29c
#
_cell.length_a   1.000
_cell.length_b   1.000
_cell.length_c   1.000
_cell.angle_alpha   90.00
_cell.angle_beta   90.00
_cell.angle_gamma   90.00
#
_symmetry.space_group_name_H-M   'P 1'
#
loop_
_entity.id
_entity.type
_entity.pdbx_description
1 polymer ?
#
loop_
_entity_poly.entity_id
_entity_poly.type
_entity_poly.pdbx_seq_one_letter_code
_entity_poly.pdbx_strand_id
1 'polypeptide(L)'
;MTRLKSLVRRAAAAALTGVLALAPFTSAQADPLKIGYSDWPGWVAWEIAIQKGWFDEAGVEVEFAWFDYVASMDAYAAGQLDAVCMTNGDALVTGTAKPSVAIIINDYSNGNDMLVATPDIKSVNDLEGKKIGAELGFVAHLLAITALKENGIETASVEWVNTPTDKTPAMLASGNVSAIAAWQPNSGEALKAVPGSSPIFTSADAPGIIYDVLAVSPESLAEDRAEWAKVVAVWYRVVDYLKDEDNWDDALAILAARVQISPAEYEPFFQGTYILSLEEALKVWEEGDGLSSIYGSTDYSNKFNVEYEAYDSPLEYKTYLDPSLTLEYAESLK
;
A
#
# COMPACT_ATOMS: atom_id res chain seq x y z
N MET A 1 57.13 -48.67 64.23
CA MET A 1 58.08 -47.66 64.76
C MET A 1 57.55 -46.32 64.26
N THR A 2 56.77 -45.61 65.08
CA THR A 2 57.11 -44.40 65.82
C THR A 2 57.33 -43.19 64.92
N ARG A 3 56.59 -42.18 64.89
CA ARG A 3 56.03 -41.12 65.75
C ARG A 3 55.34 -40.09 64.83
N LEU A 4 54.11 -39.66 64.98
CA LEU A 4 53.58 -38.65 65.96
C LEU A 4 54.26 -37.27 65.85
N LYS A 5 53.50 -36.23 65.39
CA LYS A 5 53.31 -34.89 65.99
C LYS A 5 52.63 -34.02 64.95
N SER A 6 51.45 -33.63 65.09
CA SER A 6 50.74 -32.64 65.94
C SER A 6 50.72 -31.22 65.33
N LEU A 7 49.48 -30.79 65.05
CA LEU A 7 48.87 -29.44 65.24
C LEU A 7 49.56 -28.17 64.74
N VAL A 8 48.90 -27.41 63.93
CA VAL A 8 48.30 -26.12 64.36
C VAL A 8 47.21 -25.66 63.37
N ARG A 9 46.01 -25.43 63.88
CA ARG A 9 44.92 -24.75 63.21
C ARG A 9 45.27 -23.28 63.02
N ARG A 10 45.12 -22.73 61.83
CA ARG A 10 44.87 -21.29 61.62
C ARG A 10 43.70 -21.16 60.66
N ALA A 11 42.56 -20.69 61.19
CA ALA A 11 41.44 -20.23 60.45
C ALA A 11 41.81 -18.92 59.73
N ALA A 12 41.69 -18.90 58.42
CA ALA A 12 41.67 -17.67 57.64
C ALA A 12 40.26 -17.55 57.01
N ALA A 13 39.48 -16.64 57.55
CA ALA A 13 38.19 -16.23 57.01
C ALA A 13 38.48 -15.46 55.70
N ALA A 14 38.19 -16.07 54.56
CA ALA A 14 38.15 -15.36 53.29
C ALA A 14 36.77 -14.78 53.08
N ALA A 15 36.65 -13.44 53.23
CA ALA A 15 35.47 -12.69 52.84
C ALA A 15 35.34 -12.74 51.31
N LEU A 16 34.40 -13.53 50.80
CA LEU A 16 33.96 -13.44 49.39
C LEU A 16 33.12 -12.17 49.25
N THR A 17 33.74 -11.09 48.81
CA THR A 17 33.04 -9.93 48.23
C THR A 17 32.51 -10.34 46.87
N GLY A 18 31.24 -10.72 46.78
CA GLY A 18 30.54 -10.95 45.53
C GLY A 18 30.38 -9.62 44.79
N VAL A 19 31.19 -9.39 43.77
CA VAL A 19 30.96 -8.35 42.77
C VAL A 19 29.83 -8.88 41.89
N LEU A 20 28.59 -8.41 42.13
CA LEU A 20 27.53 -8.53 41.11
C LEU A 20 27.97 -7.70 39.93
N ALA A 21 28.49 -8.36 38.91
CA ALA A 21 28.61 -7.78 37.56
C ALA A 21 27.21 -7.54 37.05
N LEU A 22 26.73 -6.29 37.06
CA LEU A 22 25.63 -5.84 36.25
C LEU A 22 26.08 -6.00 34.81
N ALA A 23 25.69 -7.11 34.15
CA ALA A 23 25.76 -7.23 32.75
C ALA A 23 24.88 -6.10 32.16
N PRO A 24 25.39 -5.31 31.22
CA PRO A 24 24.53 -4.40 30.50
C PRO A 24 23.43 -5.24 29.85
N PHE A 25 22.19 -4.98 30.13
CA PHE A 25 21.09 -5.43 29.31
C PHE A 25 21.27 -4.69 27.99
N THR A 26 21.94 -5.30 27.02
CA THR A 26 21.75 -4.94 25.63
C THR A 26 20.29 -5.30 25.35
N SER A 27 19.41 -4.32 25.29
CA SER A 27 18.12 -4.50 24.66
C SER A 27 18.42 -5.06 23.26
N ALA A 28 17.97 -6.25 22.97
CA ALA A 28 17.95 -6.73 21.60
C ALA A 28 17.15 -5.66 20.83
N GLN A 29 17.82 -4.99 19.92
CA GLN A 29 17.17 -4.07 19.00
C GLN A 29 16.20 -4.93 18.20
N ALA A 30 14.92 -4.56 18.16
CA ALA A 30 13.96 -5.26 17.34
C ALA A 30 14.39 -5.12 15.88
N ASP A 31 14.16 -6.15 15.09
CA ASP A 31 14.38 -6.04 13.65
C ASP A 31 13.47 -4.92 13.08
N PRO A 32 13.92 -4.15 12.08
CA PRO A 32 13.11 -3.10 11.50
C PRO A 32 11.85 -3.66 10.86
N LEU A 33 10.73 -2.94 10.98
CA LEU A 33 9.50 -3.26 10.26
C LEU A 33 9.72 -3.10 8.75
N LYS A 34 9.49 -4.15 7.98
CA LYS A 34 9.72 -4.17 6.53
C LYS A 34 8.43 -3.90 5.78
N ILE A 35 8.39 -2.80 5.04
CA ILE A 35 7.23 -2.33 4.29
C ILE A 35 7.54 -2.31 2.79
N GLY A 36 6.78 -3.07 2.00
CA GLY A 36 6.85 -3.01 0.54
C GLY A 36 5.96 -1.90 -0.02
N TYR A 37 6.43 -1.21 -1.06
CA TYR A 37 5.63 -0.18 -1.76
C TYR A 37 6.11 -0.03 -3.21
N SER A 38 5.32 0.65 -4.03
CA SER A 38 5.59 0.88 -5.45
C SER A 38 5.33 2.33 -5.86
N ASP A 39 5.25 2.59 -7.15
CA ASP A 39 5.21 3.90 -7.78
C ASP A 39 3.87 4.66 -7.69
N TRP A 40 2.83 4.09 -7.05
CA TRP A 40 1.58 4.80 -6.83
C TRP A 40 1.81 6.10 -6.04
N PRO A 41 1.28 7.26 -6.50
CA PRO A 41 1.57 8.55 -5.87
C PRO A 41 1.20 8.63 -4.39
N GLY A 42 0.13 7.97 -3.97
CA GLY A 42 -0.29 7.92 -2.57
C GLY A 42 0.69 7.15 -1.68
N TRP A 43 1.32 6.10 -2.18
CA TRP A 43 2.34 5.36 -1.43
C TRP A 43 3.72 6.02 -1.50
N VAL A 44 4.05 6.69 -2.60
CA VAL A 44 5.27 7.49 -2.71
C VAL A 44 5.29 8.61 -1.66
N ALA A 45 4.14 9.01 -1.11
CA ALA A 45 4.04 9.97 -0.02
C ALA A 45 4.85 9.58 1.23
N TRP A 46 5.10 8.30 1.47
CA TRP A 46 5.99 7.84 2.54
C TRP A 46 7.42 8.37 2.44
N GLU A 47 7.87 8.73 1.22
CA GLU A 47 9.20 9.31 1.02
C GLU A 47 9.42 10.60 1.81
N ILE A 48 8.38 11.36 2.10
CA ILE A 48 8.48 12.55 2.94
C ILE A 48 8.97 12.17 4.33
N ALA A 49 8.36 11.16 4.95
CA ALA A 49 8.78 10.70 6.27
C ALA A 49 10.19 10.08 6.25
N ILE A 50 10.51 9.34 5.20
CA ILE A 50 11.83 8.72 5.01
C ILE A 50 12.91 9.79 4.87
N GLN A 51 12.74 10.76 3.96
CA GLN A 51 13.72 11.79 3.68
C GLN A 51 13.90 12.77 4.85
N LYS A 52 12.84 13.01 5.62
CA LYS A 52 12.87 13.89 6.78
C LYS A 52 13.28 13.20 8.08
N GLY A 53 13.49 11.87 8.07
CA GLY A 53 13.90 11.11 9.25
C GLY A 53 12.84 11.01 10.33
N TRP A 54 11.54 11.09 9.97
CA TRP A 54 10.45 11.11 10.96
C TRP A 54 10.21 9.78 11.66
N PHE A 55 10.62 8.68 11.07
CA PHE A 55 10.61 7.37 11.75
C PHE A 55 11.62 7.32 12.88
N ASP A 56 12.84 7.85 12.66
CA ASP A 56 13.86 7.95 13.71
C ASP A 56 13.39 8.88 14.84
N GLU A 57 12.77 10.03 14.51
CA GLU A 57 12.17 10.93 15.49
C GLU A 57 11.07 10.28 16.31
N ALA A 58 10.27 9.42 15.69
CA ALA A 58 9.21 8.65 16.35
C ALA A 58 9.77 7.45 17.16
N GLY A 59 11.05 7.12 16.97
CA GLY A 59 11.70 6.00 17.63
C GLY A 59 11.15 4.67 17.17
N VAL A 60 10.91 4.51 15.86
CA VAL A 60 10.53 3.26 15.19
C VAL A 60 11.50 2.99 14.04
N GLU A 61 12.03 1.77 13.97
CA GLU A 61 12.88 1.36 12.86
C GLU A 61 12.03 0.75 11.76
N VAL A 62 12.10 1.32 10.55
CA VAL A 62 11.32 0.89 9.39
C VAL A 62 12.24 0.80 8.18
N GLU A 63 12.10 -0.26 7.42
CA GLU A 63 12.75 -0.47 6.12
C GLU A 63 11.70 -0.46 5.01
N PHE A 64 11.69 0.59 4.19
CA PHE A 64 10.85 0.67 3.01
C PHE A 64 11.56 0.05 1.81
N ALA A 65 10.97 -1.00 1.23
CA ALA A 65 11.49 -1.71 0.07
C ALA A 65 10.65 -1.41 -1.18
N TRP A 66 11.32 -0.94 -2.23
CA TRP A 66 10.69 -0.62 -3.51
C TRP A 66 10.56 -1.84 -4.40
N PHE A 67 9.37 -2.02 -4.98
CA PHE A 67 9.05 -3.11 -5.88
C PHE A 67 8.18 -2.63 -7.05
N ASP A 68 8.10 -3.41 -8.12
CA ASP A 68 6.93 -3.39 -9.00
C ASP A 68 5.70 -3.88 -8.20
N TYR A 69 4.52 -3.39 -8.53
CA TYR A 69 3.33 -3.54 -7.67
C TYR A 69 3.04 -4.99 -7.28
N VAL A 70 2.80 -5.89 -8.25
CA VAL A 70 2.49 -7.30 -7.95
C VAL A 70 3.68 -8.00 -7.25
N ALA A 71 4.91 -7.64 -7.61
CA ALA A 71 6.09 -8.20 -6.96
C ALA A 71 6.18 -7.84 -5.46
N SER A 72 5.63 -6.68 -5.04
CA SER A 72 5.56 -6.33 -3.61
C SER A 72 4.61 -7.27 -2.84
N MET A 73 3.47 -7.60 -3.43
CA MET A 73 2.51 -8.54 -2.87
C MET A 73 3.05 -9.98 -2.83
N ASP A 74 3.79 -10.39 -3.86
CA ASP A 74 4.47 -11.69 -3.89
C ASP A 74 5.55 -11.79 -2.80
N ALA A 75 6.33 -10.72 -2.59
CA ALA A 75 7.33 -10.65 -1.53
C ALA A 75 6.67 -10.71 -0.14
N TYR A 76 5.52 -10.03 0.06
CA TYR A 76 4.74 -10.13 1.27
C TYR A 76 4.20 -11.55 1.49
N ALA A 77 3.58 -12.16 0.48
CA ALA A 77 3.07 -13.52 0.54
C ALA A 77 4.16 -14.55 0.86
N ALA A 78 5.38 -14.31 0.36
CA ALA A 78 6.57 -15.12 0.67
C ALA A 78 7.14 -14.89 2.09
N GLY A 79 6.57 -13.96 2.88
CA GLY A 79 7.02 -13.66 4.24
C GLY A 79 8.32 -12.83 4.31
N GLN A 80 8.67 -12.12 3.24
CA GLN A 80 9.85 -11.25 3.20
C GLN A 80 9.56 -9.85 3.77
N LEU A 81 8.28 -9.49 3.89
CA LEU A 81 7.78 -8.21 4.37
C LEU A 81 6.79 -8.40 5.52
N ASP A 82 6.74 -7.43 6.44
CA ASP A 82 5.77 -7.36 7.53
C ASP A 82 4.48 -6.66 7.09
N ALA A 83 4.61 -5.73 6.15
CA ALA A 83 3.51 -4.99 5.56
C ALA A 83 3.76 -4.67 4.09
N VAL A 84 2.68 -4.33 3.38
CA VAL A 84 2.73 -3.92 1.98
C VAL A 84 1.67 -2.86 1.70
N CYS A 85 2.03 -1.87 0.89
CA CYS A 85 1.09 -0.92 0.33
C CYS A 85 0.40 -1.55 -0.88
N MET A 86 -0.92 -1.66 -0.85
CA MET A 86 -1.73 -2.25 -1.93
C MET A 86 -3.15 -1.72 -1.88
N THR A 87 -3.96 -2.02 -2.88
CA THR A 87 -5.38 -1.64 -2.84
C THR A 87 -6.16 -2.54 -1.88
N ASN A 88 -7.29 -2.04 -1.39
CA ASN A 88 -8.18 -2.82 -0.53
C ASN A 88 -8.71 -4.10 -1.21
N GLY A 89 -8.89 -4.06 -2.54
CA GLY A 89 -9.33 -5.21 -3.34
C GLY A 89 -8.22 -6.27 -3.50
N ASP A 90 -7.00 -5.82 -3.79
CA ASP A 90 -5.85 -6.70 -3.99
C ASP A 90 -5.35 -7.28 -2.66
N ALA A 91 -5.62 -6.60 -1.54
CA ALA A 91 -5.40 -7.15 -0.20
C ALA A 91 -6.17 -8.46 0.05
N LEU A 92 -7.38 -8.59 -0.51
CA LEU A 92 -8.15 -9.83 -0.44
C LEU A 92 -7.49 -10.95 -1.25
N VAL A 93 -7.03 -10.64 -2.46
CA VAL A 93 -6.35 -11.63 -3.33
C VAL A 93 -5.06 -12.11 -2.68
N THR A 94 -4.19 -11.18 -2.27
CA THR A 94 -2.94 -11.46 -1.58
C THR A 94 -3.17 -12.23 -0.28
N GLY A 95 -4.24 -11.90 0.43
CA GLY A 95 -4.66 -12.51 1.69
C GLY A 95 -5.05 -13.98 1.58
N THR A 96 -5.33 -14.50 0.38
CA THR A 96 -5.53 -15.93 0.17
C THR A 96 -4.25 -16.75 0.35
N ALA A 97 -3.08 -16.13 0.10
CA ALA A 97 -1.76 -16.74 0.31
C ALA A 97 -1.20 -16.42 1.70
N LYS A 98 -1.28 -15.16 2.14
CA LYS A 98 -0.86 -14.71 3.48
C LYS A 98 -1.84 -13.64 3.98
N PRO A 99 -2.54 -13.87 5.10
CA PRO A 99 -3.46 -12.89 5.68
C PRO A 99 -2.79 -11.53 5.91
N SER A 100 -3.55 -10.47 5.65
CA SER A 100 -3.15 -9.09 5.93
C SER A 100 -4.32 -8.31 6.53
N VAL A 101 -4.02 -7.22 7.22
CA VAL A 101 -5.01 -6.33 7.83
C VAL A 101 -4.64 -4.89 7.52
N ALA A 102 -5.50 -4.17 6.83
CA ALA A 102 -5.33 -2.76 6.56
C ALA A 102 -5.49 -1.95 7.85
N ILE A 103 -4.47 -1.20 8.23
CA ILE A 103 -4.45 -0.35 9.44
C ILE A 103 -4.45 1.15 9.13
N ILE A 104 -4.09 1.51 7.89
CA ILE A 104 -4.11 2.87 7.35
C ILE A 104 -4.84 2.84 6.01
N ILE A 105 -5.72 3.82 5.78
CA ILE A 105 -6.17 4.17 4.44
C ILE A 105 -5.32 5.37 4.01
N ASN A 106 -4.45 5.17 3.03
CA ASN A 106 -3.56 6.22 2.55
C ASN A 106 -4.33 7.26 1.75
N ASP A 107 -5.11 6.80 0.79
CA ASP A 107 -5.83 7.63 -0.17
C ASP A 107 -6.93 6.81 -0.87
N TYR A 108 -7.62 7.46 -1.79
CA TYR A 108 -8.38 6.78 -2.83
C TYR A 108 -8.03 7.36 -4.20
N SER A 109 -8.07 6.51 -5.22
CA SER A 109 -7.87 6.94 -6.59
C SER A 109 -9.03 7.79 -7.08
N ASN A 110 -8.73 8.96 -7.63
CA ASN A 110 -9.71 9.94 -8.10
C ASN A 110 -9.32 10.50 -9.48
N GLY A 111 -9.07 9.61 -10.43
CA GLY A 111 -8.73 9.94 -11.80
C GLY A 111 -7.38 9.41 -12.28
N ASN A 112 -6.52 8.89 -11.42
CA ASN A 112 -5.20 8.37 -11.80
C ASN A 112 -5.23 6.93 -12.32
N ASP A 113 -6.19 6.12 -11.87
CA ASP A 113 -6.50 4.86 -12.55
C ASP A 113 -7.34 5.17 -13.77
N MET A 114 -6.89 4.75 -14.93
CA MET A 114 -7.45 5.13 -16.22
C MET A 114 -7.62 3.95 -17.17
N LEU A 115 -8.73 3.94 -17.88
CA LEU A 115 -8.90 3.18 -19.12
C LEU A 115 -8.51 4.09 -20.27
N VAL A 116 -7.26 3.99 -20.74
CA VAL A 116 -6.70 4.81 -21.82
C VAL A 116 -6.87 4.11 -23.15
N ALA A 117 -7.46 4.79 -24.12
CA ALA A 117 -7.76 4.23 -25.42
C ALA A 117 -7.02 4.92 -26.58
N THR A 118 -6.81 4.17 -27.66
CA THR A 118 -6.26 4.67 -28.92
C THR A 118 -7.16 5.75 -29.55
N PRO A 119 -6.62 6.61 -30.45
CA PRO A 119 -7.36 7.76 -30.97
C PRO A 119 -8.66 7.44 -31.73
N ASP A 120 -8.85 6.22 -32.20
CA ASP A 120 -10.05 5.74 -32.91
C ASP A 120 -11.19 5.33 -31.97
N ILE A 121 -10.89 5.10 -30.68
CA ILE A 121 -11.86 4.80 -29.62
C ILE A 121 -12.21 6.10 -28.89
N LYS A 122 -13.50 6.44 -28.79
CA LYS A 122 -13.97 7.71 -28.21
C LYS A 122 -14.73 7.54 -26.90
N SER A 123 -15.22 6.34 -26.65
CA SER A 123 -16.01 5.99 -25.47
C SER A 123 -15.84 4.53 -25.13
N VAL A 124 -16.26 4.15 -23.91
CA VAL A 124 -16.29 2.75 -23.49
C VAL A 124 -17.13 1.89 -24.43
N ASN A 125 -18.20 2.45 -25.04
CA ASN A 125 -19.06 1.72 -25.97
C ASN A 125 -18.34 1.28 -27.26
N ASP A 126 -17.25 1.92 -27.65
CA ASP A 126 -16.47 1.56 -28.84
C ASP A 126 -15.56 0.35 -28.59
N LEU A 127 -15.50 -0.17 -27.34
CA LEU A 127 -14.65 -1.29 -26.96
C LEU A 127 -15.26 -2.67 -27.28
N GLU A 128 -16.52 -2.76 -27.64
CA GLU A 128 -17.14 -4.03 -28.03
C GLU A 128 -16.37 -4.69 -29.19
N GLY A 129 -15.97 -5.95 -29.00
CA GLY A 129 -15.13 -6.69 -29.96
C GLY A 129 -13.65 -6.25 -30.01
N LYS A 130 -13.20 -5.37 -29.13
CA LYS A 130 -11.82 -4.87 -29.08
C LYS A 130 -10.98 -5.61 -28.04
N LYS A 131 -9.66 -5.37 -28.12
CA LYS A 131 -8.68 -5.89 -27.16
C LYS A 131 -8.36 -4.83 -26.12
N ILE A 132 -8.37 -5.25 -24.87
CA ILE A 132 -8.00 -4.42 -23.72
C ILE A 132 -6.82 -5.08 -22.99
N GLY A 133 -5.72 -4.32 -22.83
CA GLY A 133 -4.58 -4.72 -22.02
C GLY A 133 -4.76 -4.28 -20.56
N ALA A 134 -4.65 -5.22 -19.63
CA ALA A 134 -4.70 -4.93 -18.19
C ALA A 134 -3.96 -6.02 -17.42
N GLU A 135 -3.52 -5.73 -16.20
CA GLU A 135 -3.05 -6.76 -15.28
C GLU A 135 -4.26 -7.49 -14.70
N LEU A 136 -4.51 -8.69 -15.22
CA LEU A 136 -5.76 -9.41 -14.95
C LEU A 136 -5.81 -9.94 -13.51
N GLY A 137 -6.98 -9.83 -12.88
CA GLY A 137 -7.21 -10.25 -11.51
C GLY A 137 -6.87 -9.21 -10.46
N PHE A 138 -6.36 -8.03 -10.85
CA PHE A 138 -5.96 -6.94 -9.97
C PHE A 138 -6.73 -5.65 -10.28
N VAL A 139 -6.37 -4.57 -9.58
CA VAL A 139 -7.08 -3.28 -9.59
C VAL A 139 -7.34 -2.72 -11.01
N ALA A 140 -6.38 -2.82 -11.94
CA ALA A 140 -6.57 -2.36 -13.31
C ALA A 140 -7.69 -3.11 -14.04
N HIS A 141 -7.81 -4.43 -13.80
CA HIS A 141 -8.89 -5.23 -14.33
C HIS A 141 -10.24 -4.84 -13.71
N LEU A 142 -10.28 -4.60 -12.39
CA LEU A 142 -11.47 -4.12 -11.68
C LEU A 142 -12.00 -2.81 -12.30
N LEU A 143 -11.13 -1.82 -12.54
CA LEU A 143 -11.53 -0.56 -13.16
C LEU A 143 -12.11 -0.76 -14.55
N ALA A 144 -11.44 -1.54 -15.41
CA ALA A 144 -11.89 -1.77 -16.79
C ALA A 144 -13.22 -2.53 -16.84
N ILE A 145 -13.41 -3.52 -15.98
CA ILE A 145 -14.67 -4.25 -15.84
C ILE A 145 -15.80 -3.33 -15.37
N THR A 146 -15.50 -2.46 -14.40
CA THR A 146 -16.47 -1.47 -13.91
C THR A 146 -16.88 -0.52 -15.04
N ALA A 147 -15.91 -0.01 -15.80
CA ALA A 147 -16.19 0.83 -16.97
C ALA A 147 -17.15 0.14 -17.97
N LEU A 148 -16.90 -1.12 -18.30
CA LEU A 148 -17.74 -1.89 -19.21
C LEU A 148 -19.17 -2.07 -18.63
N LYS A 149 -19.29 -2.51 -17.38
CA LYS A 149 -20.58 -2.77 -16.71
C LYS A 149 -21.43 -1.49 -16.59
N GLU A 150 -20.84 -0.37 -16.19
CA GLU A 150 -21.54 0.91 -16.08
C GLU A 150 -22.04 1.45 -17.43
N ASN A 151 -21.38 1.06 -18.51
CA ASN A 151 -21.81 1.41 -19.88
C ASN A 151 -22.66 0.33 -20.55
N GLY A 152 -23.06 -0.72 -19.82
CA GLY A 152 -23.94 -1.78 -20.30
C GLY A 152 -23.30 -2.73 -21.33
N ILE A 153 -21.96 -2.84 -21.31
CA ILE A 153 -21.19 -3.70 -22.19
C ILE A 153 -20.90 -5.02 -21.48
N GLU A 154 -21.24 -6.12 -22.14
CA GLU A 154 -20.91 -7.45 -21.66
C GLU A 154 -19.39 -7.64 -21.63
N THR A 155 -18.83 -8.01 -20.48
CA THR A 155 -17.38 -8.17 -20.31
C THR A 155 -16.78 -9.28 -21.17
N ALA A 156 -17.62 -10.24 -21.61
CA ALA A 156 -17.23 -11.27 -22.55
C ALA A 156 -17.19 -10.80 -24.02
N SER A 157 -17.64 -9.57 -24.31
CA SER A 157 -17.58 -8.99 -25.66
C SER A 157 -16.24 -8.38 -26.01
N VAL A 158 -15.31 -8.26 -25.04
CA VAL A 158 -13.95 -7.77 -25.25
C VAL A 158 -12.94 -8.92 -25.16
N GLU A 159 -11.78 -8.77 -25.80
CA GLU A 159 -10.67 -9.71 -25.68
C GLU A 159 -9.66 -9.15 -24.65
N TRP A 160 -9.44 -9.86 -23.56
CA TRP A 160 -8.50 -9.48 -22.53
C TRP A 160 -7.08 -9.92 -22.86
N VAL A 161 -6.12 -9.02 -22.71
CA VAL A 161 -4.69 -9.27 -22.88
C VAL A 161 -4.00 -9.02 -21.55
N ASN A 162 -3.58 -10.09 -20.87
CA ASN A 162 -2.85 -9.95 -19.61
C ASN A 162 -1.55 -9.19 -19.83
N THR A 163 -1.44 -8.02 -19.24
CA THR A 163 -0.33 -7.09 -19.42
C THR A 163 0.05 -6.49 -18.08
N PRO A 164 1.26 -6.78 -17.57
CA PRO A 164 1.76 -6.11 -16.36
C PRO A 164 1.68 -4.59 -16.51
N THR A 165 1.37 -3.88 -15.45
CA THR A 165 1.04 -2.45 -15.51
C THR A 165 2.18 -1.62 -16.10
N ASP A 166 3.44 -1.90 -15.75
CA ASP A 166 4.64 -1.25 -16.30
C ASP A 166 4.85 -1.49 -17.81
N LYS A 167 4.18 -2.48 -18.40
CA LYS A 167 4.25 -2.82 -19.83
C LYS A 167 3.07 -2.24 -20.63
N THR A 168 2.05 -1.70 -19.96
CA THR A 168 0.84 -1.19 -20.63
C THR A 168 1.11 -0.02 -21.59
N PRO A 169 2.04 0.94 -21.33
CA PRO A 169 2.36 1.99 -22.30
C PRO A 169 2.89 1.44 -23.62
N ALA A 170 3.81 0.48 -23.55
CA ALA A 170 4.37 -0.17 -24.73
C ALA A 170 3.31 -1.03 -25.46
N MET A 171 2.43 -1.69 -24.71
CA MET A 171 1.34 -2.48 -25.27
C MET A 171 0.39 -1.61 -26.09
N LEU A 172 -0.04 -0.45 -25.57
CA LEU A 172 -0.89 0.48 -26.32
C LEU A 172 -0.16 1.04 -27.55
N ALA A 173 1.11 1.45 -27.39
CA ALA A 173 1.92 2.01 -28.47
C ALA A 173 2.19 1.01 -29.61
N SER A 174 2.21 -0.29 -29.30
CA SER A 174 2.39 -1.34 -30.33
C SER A 174 1.17 -1.51 -31.25
N GLY A 175 -0.01 -0.99 -30.87
CA GLY A 175 -1.28 -1.20 -31.57
C GLY A 175 -1.85 -2.61 -31.42
N ASN A 176 -1.32 -3.43 -30.51
CA ASN A 176 -1.84 -4.78 -30.27
C ASN A 176 -3.15 -4.78 -29.47
N VAL A 177 -3.45 -3.69 -28.77
CA VAL A 177 -4.69 -3.46 -28.02
C VAL A 177 -5.29 -2.11 -28.39
N SER A 178 -6.60 -1.97 -28.23
CA SER A 178 -7.33 -0.73 -28.50
C SER A 178 -7.43 0.16 -27.26
N ALA A 179 -7.27 -0.42 -26.08
CA ALA A 179 -7.21 0.30 -24.81
C ALA A 179 -6.33 -0.45 -23.81
N ILE A 180 -5.86 0.28 -22.79
CA ILE A 180 -5.19 -0.29 -21.62
C ILE A 180 -5.84 0.25 -20.33
N ALA A 181 -5.85 -0.56 -19.29
CA ALA A 181 -6.11 -0.07 -17.93
C ALA A 181 -4.81 -0.03 -17.14
N ALA A 182 -4.52 1.14 -16.57
CA ALA A 182 -3.31 1.39 -15.80
C ALA A 182 -3.49 2.61 -14.91
N TRP A 183 -2.59 2.78 -13.96
CA TRP A 183 -2.51 3.96 -13.08
C TRP A 183 -1.25 4.79 -13.35
N GLN A 184 -1.18 6.00 -12.74
CA GLN A 184 0.01 6.85 -12.81
C GLN A 184 1.20 6.21 -12.07
N PRO A 185 2.43 6.28 -12.67
CA PRO A 185 2.78 7.06 -13.87
C PRO A 185 2.45 6.40 -15.21
N ASN A 186 2.14 5.09 -15.24
CA ASN A 186 2.02 4.28 -16.47
C ASN A 186 0.89 4.77 -17.39
N SER A 187 -0.26 5.16 -16.84
CA SER A 187 -1.34 5.75 -17.64
C SER A 187 -0.91 7.05 -18.37
N GLY A 188 -0.15 7.90 -17.67
CA GLY A 188 0.43 9.12 -18.26
C GLY A 188 1.49 8.84 -19.31
N GLU A 189 2.31 7.82 -19.12
CA GLU A 189 3.27 7.37 -20.12
C GLU A 189 2.59 6.84 -21.38
N ALA A 190 1.49 6.09 -21.23
CA ALA A 190 0.70 5.62 -22.36
C ALA A 190 0.12 6.78 -23.17
N LEU A 191 -0.42 7.81 -22.50
CA LEU A 191 -0.92 9.03 -23.15
C LEU A 191 0.17 9.78 -23.92
N LYS A 192 1.40 9.83 -23.38
CA LYS A 192 2.57 10.42 -24.06
C LYS A 192 3.03 9.56 -25.25
N ALA A 193 3.03 8.24 -25.09
CA ALA A 193 3.53 7.30 -26.09
C ALA A 193 2.61 7.19 -27.32
N VAL A 194 1.30 7.44 -27.15
CA VAL A 194 0.31 7.37 -28.23
C VAL A 194 -0.40 8.71 -28.41
N PRO A 195 0.13 9.62 -29.26
CA PRO A 195 -0.47 10.94 -29.49
C PRO A 195 -1.94 10.84 -29.95
N GLY A 196 -2.82 11.56 -29.26
CA GLY A 196 -4.26 11.55 -29.51
C GLY A 196 -5.04 10.45 -28.79
N SER A 197 -4.37 9.56 -28.06
CA SER A 197 -5.03 8.71 -27.05
C SER A 197 -5.65 9.56 -25.95
N SER A 198 -6.63 9.02 -25.28
CA SER A 198 -7.32 9.71 -24.17
C SER A 198 -7.88 8.70 -23.16
N PRO A 199 -8.02 9.10 -21.89
CA PRO A 199 -8.81 8.32 -20.96
C PRO A 199 -10.29 8.35 -21.40
N ILE A 200 -10.93 7.20 -21.40
CA ILE A 200 -12.36 7.05 -21.73
C ILE A 200 -13.18 6.65 -20.51
N PHE A 201 -12.52 6.30 -19.42
CA PHE A 201 -13.06 6.08 -18.08
C PHE A 201 -11.91 6.20 -17.07
N THR A 202 -12.21 6.71 -15.88
CA THR A 202 -11.23 6.87 -14.81
C THR A 202 -11.85 6.49 -13.46
N SER A 203 -11.03 6.35 -12.43
CA SER A 203 -11.50 6.15 -11.05
C SER A 203 -12.33 7.32 -10.52
N ALA A 204 -12.25 8.52 -11.10
CA ALA A 204 -13.11 9.64 -10.76
C ALA A 204 -14.57 9.45 -11.22
N ASP A 205 -14.82 8.55 -12.19
CA ASP A 205 -16.16 8.19 -12.63
C ASP A 205 -16.83 7.21 -11.63
N ALA A 206 -16.03 6.51 -10.80
CA ALA A 206 -16.49 5.60 -9.75
C ALA A 206 -15.77 5.87 -8.41
N PRO A 207 -15.98 7.03 -7.74
CA PRO A 207 -15.24 7.42 -6.54
C PRO A 207 -15.37 6.41 -5.41
N GLY A 208 -14.23 6.03 -4.82
CA GLY A 208 -14.15 5.07 -3.71
C GLY A 208 -14.18 3.59 -4.15
N ILE A 209 -14.12 3.31 -5.43
CA ILE A 209 -13.94 1.93 -5.93
C ILE A 209 -12.56 1.37 -5.59
N ILE A 210 -11.54 2.23 -5.49
CA ILE A 210 -10.16 1.89 -5.19
C ILE A 210 -9.69 2.72 -4.02
N TYR A 211 -9.49 2.08 -2.87
CA TYR A 211 -8.78 2.64 -1.73
C TYR A 211 -7.40 2.03 -1.65
N ASP A 212 -6.43 2.85 -1.35
CA ASP A 212 -5.04 2.46 -1.15
C ASP A 212 -4.74 2.37 0.34
N VAL A 213 -4.15 1.27 0.76
CA VAL A 213 -3.98 0.94 2.17
C VAL A 213 -2.55 0.50 2.50
N LEU A 214 -2.16 0.69 3.75
CA LEU A 214 -1.07 -0.07 4.36
C LEU A 214 -1.67 -1.30 5.03
N ALA A 215 -1.38 -2.47 4.48
CA ALA A 215 -1.82 -3.76 5.01
C ALA A 215 -0.66 -4.48 5.70
N VAL A 216 -0.85 -4.86 6.94
CA VAL A 216 0.13 -5.45 7.84
C VAL A 216 -0.19 -6.92 8.10
N SER A 217 0.80 -7.77 8.30
CA SER A 217 0.54 -9.14 8.72
C SER A 217 -0.06 -9.17 10.13
N PRO A 218 -1.09 -9.99 10.39
CA PRO A 218 -1.68 -10.09 11.72
C PRO A 218 -0.66 -10.47 12.81
N GLU A 219 0.36 -11.23 12.44
CA GLU A 219 1.44 -11.63 13.33
C GLU A 219 2.28 -10.41 13.75
N SER A 220 2.81 -9.65 12.80
CA SER A 220 3.58 -8.42 13.07
C SER A 220 2.72 -7.38 13.80
N LEU A 221 1.44 -7.24 13.44
CA LEU A 221 0.54 -6.33 14.13
C LEU A 221 0.35 -6.71 15.61
N ALA A 222 0.30 -8.00 15.92
CA ALA A 222 0.15 -8.48 17.30
C ALA A 222 1.46 -8.36 18.10
N GLU A 223 2.61 -8.61 17.47
CA GLU A 223 3.93 -8.57 18.12
C GLU A 223 4.40 -7.14 18.33
N ASP A 224 4.24 -6.27 17.33
CA ASP A 224 4.82 -4.93 17.27
C ASP A 224 3.77 -3.81 17.23
N ARG A 225 2.61 -4.03 17.86
CA ARG A 225 1.47 -3.07 17.81
C ARG A 225 1.87 -1.63 18.18
N ALA A 226 2.77 -1.48 19.19
CA ALA A 226 3.23 -0.16 19.60
C ALA A 226 4.08 0.54 18.52
N GLU A 227 4.85 -0.22 17.76
CA GLU A 227 5.65 0.30 16.66
C GLU A 227 4.73 0.68 15.48
N TRP A 228 3.73 -0.14 15.16
CA TRP A 228 2.71 0.19 14.15
C TRP A 228 1.89 1.43 14.52
N ALA A 229 1.61 1.65 15.81
CA ALA A 229 0.98 2.89 16.26
C ALA A 229 1.82 4.14 15.95
N LYS A 230 3.15 4.05 16.05
CA LYS A 230 4.07 5.13 15.66
C LYS A 230 4.05 5.33 14.12
N VAL A 231 4.01 4.26 13.34
CA VAL A 231 3.89 4.34 11.87
C VAL A 231 2.60 5.05 11.47
N VAL A 232 1.46 4.76 12.12
CA VAL A 232 0.20 5.47 11.91
C VAL A 232 0.33 6.97 12.22
N ALA A 233 0.97 7.33 13.35
CA ALA A 233 1.20 8.72 13.71
C ALA A 233 2.10 9.45 12.69
N VAL A 234 3.15 8.77 12.19
CA VAL A 234 4.04 9.31 11.15
C VAL A 234 3.27 9.51 9.85
N TRP A 235 2.36 8.58 9.47
CA TRP A 235 1.52 8.75 8.28
C TRP A 235 0.70 10.05 8.34
N TYR A 236 -0.02 10.28 9.42
CA TYR A 236 -0.84 11.49 9.54
C TYR A 236 0.01 12.77 9.61
N ARG A 237 1.25 12.69 10.10
CA ARG A 237 2.22 13.80 9.98
C ARG A 237 2.60 14.05 8.51
N VAL A 238 2.74 12.99 7.68
CA VAL A 238 2.96 13.13 6.23
C VAL A 238 1.75 13.82 5.58
N VAL A 239 0.56 13.41 5.94
CA VAL A 239 -0.69 14.00 5.41
C VAL A 239 -0.81 15.47 5.76
N ASP A 240 -0.55 15.85 7.01
CA ASP A 240 -0.57 17.24 7.46
C ASP A 240 0.46 18.08 6.69
N TYR A 241 1.65 17.51 6.45
CA TYR A 241 2.71 18.16 5.70
C TYR A 241 2.33 18.41 4.23
N LEU A 242 1.68 17.42 3.58
CA LEU A 242 1.21 17.52 2.20
C LEU A 242 0.06 18.51 2.03
N LYS A 243 -0.77 18.70 3.06
CA LYS A 243 -1.93 19.62 3.05
C LYS A 243 -1.57 21.06 3.43
N ASP A 244 -0.34 21.30 3.88
CA ASP A 244 0.18 22.63 4.15
C ASP A 244 0.82 23.21 2.88
N GLU A 245 0.22 24.29 2.35
CA GLU A 245 0.67 24.95 1.13
C GLU A 245 2.13 25.45 1.21
N ASP A 246 2.60 25.80 2.40
CA ASP A 246 3.98 26.26 2.62
C ASP A 246 5.01 25.13 2.39
N ASN A 247 4.59 23.88 2.50
CA ASN A 247 5.45 22.70 2.30
C ASN A 247 5.35 22.10 0.89
N TRP A 248 4.43 22.58 0.05
CA TRP A 248 4.09 21.92 -1.21
C TRP A 248 5.28 21.74 -2.14
N ASP A 249 6.07 22.78 -2.37
CA ASP A 249 7.23 22.73 -3.27
C ASP A 249 8.28 21.70 -2.80
N ASP A 250 8.53 21.63 -1.49
CA ASP A 250 9.47 20.67 -0.90
C ASP A 250 8.91 19.24 -0.97
N ALA A 251 7.65 19.05 -0.63
CA ALA A 251 6.99 17.75 -0.75
C ALA A 251 7.07 17.23 -2.20
N LEU A 252 6.66 18.06 -3.15
CA LEU A 252 6.65 17.73 -4.58
C LEU A 252 8.05 17.37 -5.09
N ALA A 253 9.10 18.09 -4.63
CA ALA A 253 10.47 17.79 -4.99
C ALA A 253 10.92 16.41 -4.47
N ILE A 254 10.55 16.05 -3.23
CA ILE A 254 10.85 14.75 -2.63
C ILE A 254 10.18 13.62 -3.44
N LEU A 255 8.89 13.75 -3.72
CA LEU A 255 8.09 12.74 -4.39
C LEU A 255 8.55 12.51 -5.84
N ALA A 256 8.76 13.60 -6.59
CA ALA A 256 9.24 13.56 -7.96
C ALA A 256 10.64 12.91 -8.08
N ALA A 257 11.53 13.21 -7.11
CA ALA A 257 12.87 12.63 -7.06
C ALA A 257 12.83 11.10 -6.90
N ARG A 258 11.86 10.56 -6.14
CA ARG A 258 11.72 9.10 -5.95
C ARG A 258 11.45 8.38 -7.27
N VAL A 259 10.58 8.92 -8.11
CA VAL A 259 10.22 8.35 -9.42
C VAL A 259 11.05 8.93 -10.58
N GLN A 260 12.07 9.71 -10.29
CA GLN A 260 13.07 10.25 -11.23
C GLN A 260 12.48 11.12 -12.35
N ILE A 261 11.44 11.90 -12.05
CA ILE A 261 10.87 12.90 -12.96
C ILE A 261 10.95 14.30 -12.34
N SER A 262 10.63 15.33 -13.12
CA SER A 262 10.59 16.69 -12.58
C SER A 262 9.36 16.92 -11.70
N PRO A 263 9.41 17.86 -10.70
CA PRO A 263 8.24 18.23 -9.91
C PRO A 263 7.03 18.64 -10.78
N ALA A 264 7.24 19.39 -11.85
CA ALA A 264 6.17 19.81 -12.75
C ALA A 264 5.50 18.64 -13.51
N GLU A 265 6.23 17.53 -13.72
CA GLU A 265 5.66 16.31 -14.32
C GLU A 265 4.93 15.46 -13.28
N TYR A 266 5.34 15.54 -12.00
CA TYR A 266 4.72 14.77 -10.91
C TYR A 266 3.45 15.42 -10.36
N GLU A 267 3.38 16.76 -10.34
CA GLU A 267 2.27 17.51 -9.76
C GLU A 267 0.87 17.05 -10.24
N PRO A 268 0.63 16.78 -11.56
CA PRO A 268 -0.65 16.28 -12.02
C PRO A 268 -1.08 14.95 -11.39
N PHE A 269 -0.14 14.12 -10.94
CA PHE A 269 -0.46 12.83 -10.30
C PHE A 269 -1.17 13.02 -8.96
N PHE A 270 -0.84 14.09 -8.22
CA PHE A 270 -1.54 14.44 -6.99
C PHE A 270 -3.00 14.86 -7.21
N GLN A 271 -3.32 15.43 -8.39
CA GLN A 271 -4.70 15.83 -8.70
C GLN A 271 -5.66 14.64 -8.81
N GLY A 272 -5.13 13.48 -9.19
CA GLY A 272 -5.89 12.23 -9.30
C GLY A 272 -5.68 11.26 -8.13
N THR A 273 -4.98 11.68 -7.06
CA THR A 273 -4.76 10.91 -5.84
C THR A 273 -5.30 11.70 -4.65
N TYR A 274 -6.36 11.23 -4.04
CA TYR A 274 -6.99 11.94 -2.93
C TYR A 274 -6.44 11.44 -1.59
N ILE A 275 -5.39 12.08 -1.09
CA ILE A 275 -4.80 11.78 0.22
C ILE A 275 -5.79 12.18 1.33
N LEU A 276 -6.15 11.21 2.18
CA LEU A 276 -7.15 11.39 3.24
C LEU A 276 -6.53 12.06 4.48
N SER A 277 -7.10 13.18 4.92
CA SER A 277 -6.86 13.66 6.28
C SER A 277 -7.35 12.67 7.32
N LEU A 278 -6.90 12.80 8.56
CA LEU A 278 -7.40 11.94 9.66
C LEU A 278 -8.93 11.99 9.77
N GLU A 279 -9.54 13.19 9.67
CA GLU A 279 -11.00 13.35 9.74
C GLU A 279 -11.71 12.63 8.59
N GLU A 280 -11.17 12.72 7.38
CA GLU A 280 -11.72 12.04 6.19
C GLU A 280 -11.54 10.53 6.29
N ALA A 281 -10.36 10.05 6.72
CA ALA A 281 -10.11 8.64 6.93
C ALA A 281 -11.07 8.03 7.98
N LEU A 282 -11.34 8.74 9.08
CA LEU A 282 -12.30 8.29 10.08
C LEU A 282 -13.71 8.09 9.50
N LYS A 283 -14.14 8.96 8.56
CA LYS A 283 -15.42 8.79 7.87
C LYS A 283 -15.45 7.59 6.93
N VAL A 284 -14.33 7.36 6.23
CA VAL A 284 -14.19 6.19 5.33
C VAL A 284 -14.14 4.89 6.12
N TRP A 285 -13.61 4.91 7.36
CA TRP A 285 -13.63 3.79 8.29
C TRP A 285 -15.01 3.49 8.92
N GLU A 286 -16.00 4.35 8.75
CA GLU A 286 -17.36 4.02 9.19
C GLU A 286 -17.94 2.89 8.34
N GLU A 287 -18.52 1.86 8.99
CA GLU A 287 -19.17 0.76 8.27
C GLU A 287 -20.34 1.25 7.40
N GLY A 288 -20.33 0.86 6.13
CA GLY A 288 -21.35 1.21 5.15
C GLY A 288 -21.28 0.31 3.92
N ASP A 289 -22.41 0.19 3.21
CA ASP A 289 -22.53 -0.69 2.03
C ASP A 289 -22.09 0.00 0.71
N GLY A 290 -21.88 1.33 0.73
CA GLY A 290 -21.52 2.12 -0.44
C GLY A 290 -20.01 2.31 -0.60
N LEU A 291 -19.59 2.75 -1.80
CA LEU A 291 -18.18 2.98 -2.11
C LEU A 291 -17.51 4.09 -1.29
N SER A 292 -18.31 4.96 -0.62
CA SER A 292 -17.78 5.97 0.32
C SER A 292 -17.25 5.39 1.63
N SER A 293 -17.49 4.11 1.89
CA SER A 293 -16.94 3.35 3.01
C SER A 293 -15.96 2.31 2.48
N ILE A 294 -14.82 2.15 3.17
CA ILE A 294 -13.88 1.09 2.80
C ILE A 294 -14.51 -0.30 2.91
N TYR A 295 -15.49 -0.50 3.81
CA TYR A 295 -16.19 -1.76 3.94
C TYR A 295 -17.02 -2.08 2.70
N GLY A 296 -17.80 -1.12 2.20
CA GLY A 296 -18.58 -1.30 0.97
C GLY A 296 -17.72 -1.45 -0.28
N SER A 297 -16.63 -0.68 -0.38
CA SER A 297 -15.64 -0.81 -1.45
C SER A 297 -14.96 -2.19 -1.44
N THR A 298 -14.56 -2.67 -0.25
CA THR A 298 -13.93 -3.98 -0.12
C THR A 298 -14.90 -5.12 -0.41
N ASP A 299 -16.17 -5.00 -0.02
CA ASP A 299 -17.21 -5.97 -0.40
C ASP A 299 -17.47 -5.98 -1.91
N TYR A 300 -17.43 -4.80 -2.56
CA TYR A 300 -17.52 -4.71 -4.01
C TYR A 300 -16.39 -5.46 -4.70
N SER A 301 -15.14 -5.24 -4.26
CA SER A 301 -13.97 -5.93 -4.76
C SER A 301 -14.00 -7.44 -4.45
N ASN A 302 -14.52 -7.83 -3.28
CA ASN A 302 -14.69 -9.24 -2.91
C ASN A 302 -15.62 -9.97 -3.88
N LYS A 303 -16.74 -9.34 -4.26
CA LYS A 303 -17.67 -9.86 -5.27
C LYS A 303 -17.03 -9.96 -6.65
N PHE A 304 -16.28 -8.92 -7.05
CA PHE A 304 -15.51 -8.93 -8.30
C PHE A 304 -14.50 -10.09 -8.33
N ASN A 305 -13.74 -10.27 -7.27
CA ASN A 305 -12.70 -11.31 -7.20
C ASN A 305 -13.30 -12.74 -7.32
N VAL A 306 -14.51 -12.97 -6.79
CA VAL A 306 -15.24 -14.25 -6.99
C VAL A 306 -15.72 -14.38 -8.43
N GLU A 307 -16.31 -13.33 -8.99
CA GLU A 307 -16.83 -13.34 -10.37
C GLU A 307 -15.74 -13.60 -11.40
N TYR A 308 -14.52 -13.10 -11.14
CA TYR A 308 -13.36 -13.26 -12.03
C TYR A 308 -12.37 -14.32 -11.55
N GLU A 309 -12.84 -15.25 -10.71
CA GLU A 309 -12.15 -16.49 -10.34
C GLU A 309 -10.79 -16.28 -9.63
N ALA A 310 -10.57 -15.14 -8.95
CA ALA A 310 -9.41 -14.97 -8.09
C ALA A 310 -9.47 -15.93 -6.88
N TYR A 311 -10.69 -16.26 -6.44
CA TYR A 311 -10.98 -17.32 -5.46
C TYR A 311 -12.44 -17.79 -5.58
N ASP A 312 -12.74 -19.00 -5.06
CA ASP A 312 -14.01 -19.71 -5.35
C ASP A 312 -15.25 -19.16 -4.60
N SER A 313 -15.07 -18.46 -3.49
CA SER A 313 -16.17 -17.97 -2.64
C SER A 313 -15.80 -16.69 -1.92
N PRO A 314 -16.78 -15.82 -1.59
CA PRO A 314 -16.51 -14.58 -0.88
C PRO A 314 -15.76 -14.81 0.44
N LEU A 315 -14.76 -13.96 0.69
CA LEU A 315 -14.00 -13.95 1.94
C LEU A 315 -14.75 -13.16 3.02
N GLU A 316 -14.43 -13.41 4.27
CA GLU A 316 -14.87 -12.61 5.41
C GLU A 316 -14.08 -11.28 5.42
N TYR A 317 -14.35 -10.41 4.44
CA TYR A 317 -13.55 -9.23 4.11
C TYR A 317 -13.36 -8.27 5.27
N LYS A 318 -14.28 -8.22 6.24
CA LYS A 318 -14.13 -7.38 7.44
C LYS A 318 -12.91 -7.75 8.29
N THR A 319 -12.42 -8.99 8.19
CA THR A 319 -11.21 -9.42 8.89
C THR A 319 -9.92 -8.85 8.28
N TYR A 320 -10.01 -8.24 7.10
CA TYR A 320 -8.91 -7.54 6.42
C TYR A 320 -8.85 -6.05 6.76
N LEU A 321 -9.70 -5.56 7.67
CA LEU A 321 -9.84 -4.15 8.00
C LEU A 321 -9.76 -3.96 9.51
N ASP A 322 -8.80 -3.16 9.99
CA ASP A 322 -8.65 -2.83 11.41
C ASP A 322 -8.39 -1.32 11.61
N PRO A 323 -9.43 -0.53 11.89
CA PRO A 323 -9.30 0.91 12.15
C PRO A 323 -8.68 1.25 13.51
N SER A 324 -8.44 0.26 14.38
CA SER A 324 -8.17 0.50 15.80
C SER A 324 -6.99 1.45 16.06
N LEU A 325 -5.88 1.31 15.32
CA LEU A 325 -4.72 2.20 15.48
C LEU A 325 -5.00 3.63 14.99
N THR A 326 -5.75 3.79 13.91
CA THR A 326 -6.19 5.12 13.43
C THR A 326 -7.14 5.78 14.44
N LEU A 327 -8.07 5.01 15.04
CA LEU A 327 -8.97 5.49 16.09
C LEU A 327 -8.22 5.86 17.37
N GLU A 328 -7.28 5.04 17.81
CA GLU A 328 -6.41 5.31 18.96
C GLU A 328 -5.59 6.59 18.76
N TYR A 329 -5.03 6.79 17.55
CA TYR A 329 -4.31 8.00 17.21
C TYR A 329 -5.24 9.24 17.28
N ALA A 330 -6.42 9.17 16.69
CA ALA A 330 -7.41 10.26 16.74
C ALA A 330 -7.81 10.61 18.19
N GLU A 331 -7.94 9.61 19.05
CA GLU A 331 -8.26 9.82 20.48
C GLU A 331 -7.09 10.48 21.23
N SER A 332 -5.86 10.16 20.87
CA SER A 332 -4.66 10.74 21.50
C SER A 332 -4.48 12.25 21.26
N LEU A 333 -5.17 12.81 20.26
CA LEU A 333 -5.11 14.23 19.90
C LEU A 333 -6.17 15.09 20.61
N LYS A 334 -7.10 14.46 21.38
CA LYS A 334 -8.16 15.17 22.14
C LYS A 334 -7.67 15.63 23.50
#